data_459d8462876698b57e3e2ab04714ff43
#
_entry.id   459d8462876698b57e3e2ab04714ff43
#
_cell.length_a   1.000
_cell.length_b   1.000
_cell.length_c   1.000
_cell.angle_alpha   90.00
_cell.angle_beta   90.00
_cell.angle_gamma   90.00
#
_symmetry.space_group_name_H-M   'P 1'
#
loop_
_entity.id
_entity.type
_entity.pdbx_description
1 polymer ?
#
loop_
_entity_poly.entity_id
_entity_poly.type
_entity_poly.pdbx_seq_one_letter_code
_entity_poly.pdbx_strand_id
1 'polypeptide(L)'
;MGEGWSTKMPKIIVNEVKDYLLRKEKEEALLKEQIRNQTISELKSLNHLWEKYKCDKVYLYGSFLDLTFDTHSDIDLAVEPELNFADQLKLYDEINKKIKREVEIRLLTELPFSEKIKREGIIIYERKDSNPQK
;
A
#
# COMPACT_ATOMS: atom_id res chain seq x y z
N MET A 1 -6.66 38.03 29.85
CA MET A 1 -6.32 38.07 29.12
C MET A 1 -5.62 37.13 28.53
N GLY A 2 -5.92 36.19 28.03
CA GLY A 2 -5.22 35.15 27.50
C GLY A 2 -4.48 35.46 26.27
N GLU A 3 -4.88 36.45 25.57
CA GLU A 3 -4.24 36.70 24.36
C GLU A 3 -2.82 37.11 24.56
N GLY A 4 -2.51 37.74 25.66
CA GLY A 4 -1.18 38.19 25.89
C GLY A 4 -0.17 37.10 25.93
N TRP A 5 -0.47 35.99 26.59
CA TRP A 5 0.55 34.98 26.72
C TRP A 5 0.65 34.13 25.46
N SER A 6 -0.38 34.03 24.69
CA SER A 6 -0.26 33.22 23.47
C SER A 6 0.65 33.93 22.47
N THR A 7 0.73 35.26 22.47
CA THR A 7 1.58 35.93 21.53
C THR A 7 2.97 36.14 22.09
N LYS A 8 3.17 35.88 23.38
CA LYS A 8 4.46 36.09 23.97
C LYS A 8 5.20 34.86 24.37
N MET A 9 4.87 33.76 23.72
CA MET A 9 5.57 32.53 23.99
C MET A 9 7.05 32.70 23.70
N PRO A 10 7.93 32.31 24.63
CA PRO A 10 9.37 32.46 24.43
C PRO A 10 9.83 31.66 23.20
N LYS A 11 10.83 32.24 22.52
CA LYS A 11 11.37 31.60 21.37
C LYS A 11 11.87 30.21 21.65
N ILE A 12 12.48 29.99 22.79
CA ILE A 12 13.03 28.71 23.13
C ILE A 12 11.92 27.63 23.20
N ILE A 13 10.76 27.99 23.72
CA ILE A 13 9.65 27.05 23.79
C ILE A 13 9.13 26.78 22.42
N VAL A 14 9.06 27.79 21.56
CA VAL A 14 8.60 27.57 20.18
C VAL A 14 9.53 26.62 19.45
N ASN A 15 10.84 26.77 19.63
CA ASN A 15 11.81 25.91 18.99
C ASN A 15 11.70 24.47 19.50
N GLU A 16 11.47 24.32 20.81
CA GLU A 16 11.29 22.97 21.36
C GLU A 16 10.06 22.28 20.81
N VAL A 17 8.97 23.03 20.64
CA VAL A 17 7.75 22.48 20.08
C VAL A 17 7.99 22.09 18.63
N LYS A 18 8.68 22.92 17.86
CA LYS A 18 9.00 22.61 16.49
C LYS A 18 9.83 21.35 16.39
N ASP A 19 10.84 21.23 17.25
CA ASP A 19 11.70 20.05 17.23
C ASP A 19 10.91 18.80 17.58
N TYR A 20 10.01 18.91 18.55
CA TYR A 20 9.17 17.78 18.93
C TYR A 20 8.28 17.34 17.76
N LEU A 21 7.65 18.30 17.09
CA LEU A 21 6.76 17.98 15.97
C LEU A 21 7.52 17.37 14.81
N LEU A 22 8.72 17.86 14.52
CA LEU A 22 9.52 17.30 13.46
C LEU A 22 9.95 15.87 13.76
N ARG A 23 10.32 15.61 15.02
CA ARG A 23 10.66 14.24 15.40
C ARG A 23 9.48 13.32 15.29
N LYS A 24 8.31 13.82 15.72
CA LYS A 24 7.09 13.02 15.65
C LYS A 24 6.75 12.67 14.23
N GLU A 25 6.88 13.63 13.34
CA GLU A 25 6.62 13.41 11.93
C GLU A 25 7.54 12.36 11.35
N LYS A 26 8.81 12.43 11.70
CA LYS A 26 9.78 11.46 11.22
C LYS A 26 9.49 10.06 11.73
N GLU A 27 9.12 9.97 13.00
CA GLU A 27 8.79 8.69 13.61
C GLU A 27 7.58 8.06 12.94
N GLU A 28 6.58 8.88 12.63
CA GLU A 28 5.38 8.38 11.99
C GLU A 28 5.67 7.92 10.56
N ALA A 29 6.51 8.66 9.86
CA ALA A 29 6.89 8.28 8.50
C ALA A 29 7.65 6.95 8.50
N LEU A 30 8.56 6.78 9.45
CA LEU A 30 9.30 5.53 9.57
C LEU A 30 8.39 4.38 9.89
N LEU A 31 7.43 4.59 10.77
CA LEU A 31 6.48 3.54 11.12
C LEU A 31 5.66 3.14 9.91
N LYS A 32 5.20 4.10 9.13
CA LYS A 32 4.43 3.78 7.93
C LYS A 32 5.27 3.00 6.92
N GLU A 33 6.54 3.37 6.78
CA GLU A 33 7.42 2.61 5.91
C GLU A 33 7.57 1.18 6.37
N GLN A 34 7.71 0.97 7.65
CA GLN A 34 7.84 -0.38 8.19
C GLN A 34 6.57 -1.19 7.95
N ILE A 35 5.42 -0.57 8.17
CA ILE A 35 4.14 -1.24 7.93
C ILE A 35 4.00 -1.59 6.46
N ARG A 36 4.36 -0.67 5.56
CA ARG A 36 4.28 -0.94 4.14
C ARG A 36 5.19 -2.09 3.75
N ASN A 37 6.42 -2.07 4.24
CA ASN A 37 7.38 -3.11 3.89
C ASN A 37 6.96 -4.47 4.41
N GLN A 38 6.38 -4.51 5.60
CA GLN A 38 5.87 -5.74 6.13
C GLN A 38 4.67 -6.24 5.32
N THR A 39 3.80 -5.34 4.93
CA THR A 39 2.64 -5.68 4.11
C THR A 39 3.09 -6.26 2.77
N ILE A 40 4.08 -5.63 2.15
CA ILE A 40 4.62 -6.12 0.89
C ILE A 40 5.17 -7.53 1.06
N SER A 41 5.89 -7.76 2.14
CA SER A 41 6.47 -9.06 2.42
C SER A 41 5.38 -10.11 2.60
N GLU A 42 4.33 -9.78 3.33
CA GLU A 42 3.21 -10.70 3.52
C GLU A 42 2.52 -11.01 2.20
N LEU A 43 2.29 -10.00 1.38
CA LEU A 43 1.65 -10.21 0.09
C LEU A 43 2.53 -11.06 -0.83
N LYS A 44 3.82 -10.83 -0.81
CA LYS A 44 4.73 -11.64 -1.63
C LYS A 44 4.76 -13.09 -1.16
N SER A 45 4.54 -13.33 0.11
CA SER A 45 4.55 -14.70 0.62
C SER A 45 3.35 -15.50 0.15
N LEU A 46 2.38 -14.87 -0.50
CA LEU A 46 1.21 -15.56 -1.01
C LEU A 46 1.39 -15.99 -2.46
N ASN A 47 2.64 -16.25 -2.89
CA ASN A 47 2.91 -16.69 -4.25
C ASN A 47 1.99 -17.77 -4.73
N HIS A 48 1.70 -18.74 -3.87
CA HIS A 48 0.87 -19.87 -4.27
C HIS A 48 -0.53 -19.44 -4.70
N LEU A 49 -1.03 -18.35 -4.13
CA LEU A 49 -2.35 -17.86 -4.52
C LEU A 49 -2.28 -17.17 -5.88
N TRP A 50 -1.24 -16.35 -6.08
CA TRP A 50 -1.11 -15.68 -7.37
C TRP A 50 -0.96 -16.71 -8.49
N GLU A 51 -0.24 -17.78 -8.24
CA GLU A 51 -0.06 -18.84 -9.22
C GLU A 51 -1.33 -19.64 -9.42
N LYS A 52 -2.03 -19.92 -8.33
CA LYS A 52 -3.26 -20.68 -8.39
C LYS A 52 -4.29 -20.03 -9.31
N TYR A 53 -4.38 -18.71 -9.24
CA TYR A 53 -5.34 -17.96 -10.04
C TYR A 53 -4.73 -17.44 -11.34
N LYS A 54 -3.51 -17.89 -11.66
CA LYS A 54 -2.87 -17.61 -12.95
C LYS A 54 -2.66 -16.13 -13.20
N CYS A 55 -2.33 -15.41 -12.17
CA CYS A 55 -1.97 -14.00 -12.31
C CYS A 55 -0.63 -13.89 -13.03
N ASP A 56 -0.49 -12.93 -13.91
CA ASP A 56 0.79 -12.64 -14.53
C ASP A 56 1.55 -11.60 -13.73
N LYS A 57 0.87 -10.58 -13.28
CA LYS A 57 1.48 -9.56 -12.44
C LYS A 57 0.47 -9.05 -11.44
N VAL A 58 0.97 -8.69 -10.27
CA VAL A 58 0.16 -8.09 -9.21
C VAL A 58 0.90 -6.85 -8.73
N TYR A 59 0.22 -5.71 -8.72
CA TYR A 59 0.81 -4.43 -8.33
C TYR A 59 0.12 -3.89 -7.08
N LEU A 60 0.92 -3.33 -6.19
CA LEU A 60 0.40 -2.57 -5.06
C LEU A 60 0.33 -1.10 -5.49
N TYR A 61 -0.81 -0.46 -5.28
CA TYR A 61 -0.95 0.95 -5.65
C TYR A 61 -1.78 1.65 -4.56
N GLY A 62 -2.10 2.89 -4.77
CA GLY A 62 -2.95 3.64 -3.86
C GLY A 62 -2.23 4.12 -2.63
N SER A 63 -2.94 4.22 -1.51
CA SER A 63 -2.40 4.87 -0.32
C SER A 63 -1.20 4.16 0.27
N PHE A 64 -1.08 2.85 0.11
CA PHE A 64 0.10 2.14 0.60
C PHE A 64 1.32 2.44 -0.25
N LEU A 65 1.13 2.77 -1.52
CA LEU A 65 2.26 3.12 -2.36
C LEU A 65 2.88 4.43 -1.93
N ASP A 66 2.07 5.44 -1.67
CA ASP A 66 2.57 6.76 -1.34
C ASP A 66 2.53 7.10 0.14
N LEU A 67 2.30 6.12 0.98
CA LEU A 67 2.34 6.26 2.44
C LEU A 67 1.31 7.24 3.00
N THR A 68 0.19 7.37 2.30
CA THR A 68 -0.90 8.21 2.81
C THR A 68 -1.97 7.39 3.53
N PHE A 69 -1.73 6.09 3.72
CA PHE A 69 -2.71 5.24 4.38
C PHE A 69 -2.79 5.54 5.87
N ASP A 70 -3.92 5.16 6.47
CA ASP A 70 -4.08 5.25 7.91
C ASP A 70 -4.57 3.90 8.42
N THR A 71 -5.07 3.84 9.64
CA THR A 71 -5.44 2.57 10.25
C THR A 71 -6.65 1.93 9.60
N HIS A 72 -7.41 2.69 8.82
CA HIS A 72 -8.62 2.17 8.19
C HIS A 72 -8.46 1.99 6.68
N SER A 73 -7.32 2.30 6.12
CA SER A 73 -7.14 2.21 4.68
C SER A 73 -7.06 0.77 4.23
N ASP A 74 -7.64 0.49 3.07
CA ASP A 74 -7.52 -0.82 2.45
C ASP A 74 -6.21 -0.92 1.69
N ILE A 75 -5.79 -2.13 1.43
CA ILE A 75 -4.65 -2.37 0.57
C ILE A 75 -5.19 -2.54 -0.85
N ASP A 76 -4.71 -1.74 -1.79
CA ASP A 76 -5.20 -1.78 -3.17
C ASP A 76 -4.24 -2.55 -4.05
N LEU A 77 -4.73 -3.61 -4.67
CA LEU A 77 -3.95 -4.43 -5.59
C LEU A 77 -4.60 -4.44 -6.96
N ALA A 78 -3.77 -4.36 -7.99
CA ALA A 78 -4.22 -4.47 -9.37
C ALA A 78 -3.60 -5.73 -9.97
N VAL A 79 -4.37 -6.53 -10.64
CA VAL A 79 -3.90 -7.80 -11.19
C VAL A 79 -4.01 -7.84 -12.72
N GLU A 80 -3.10 -8.57 -13.34
CA GLU A 80 -3.10 -8.88 -14.77
C GLU A 80 -2.93 -10.38 -14.89
N PRO A 81 -3.52 -11.02 -15.83
CA PRO A 81 -4.54 -10.52 -16.74
C PRO A 81 -5.91 -10.52 -16.08
N GLU A 82 -6.95 -10.39 -16.86
CA GLU A 82 -8.29 -10.40 -16.33
C GLU A 82 -8.65 -11.75 -15.76
N LEU A 83 -9.25 -11.76 -14.60
CA LEU A 83 -9.81 -12.94 -14.00
C LEU A 83 -11.31 -12.90 -14.19
N ASN A 84 -11.96 -14.05 -14.30
CA ASN A 84 -13.40 -14.02 -14.34
C ASN A 84 -13.91 -13.66 -12.94
N PHE A 85 -15.18 -13.29 -12.87
CA PHE A 85 -15.74 -12.78 -11.63
C PHE A 85 -15.64 -13.79 -10.49
N ALA A 86 -15.91 -15.05 -10.79
CA ALA A 86 -15.87 -16.08 -9.75
C ALA A 86 -14.46 -16.24 -9.18
N ASP A 87 -13.45 -16.25 -10.04
CA ASP A 87 -12.08 -16.37 -9.57
C ASP A 87 -11.64 -15.14 -8.80
N GLN A 88 -12.10 -13.96 -9.21
CA GLN A 88 -11.77 -12.73 -8.51
C GLN A 88 -12.33 -12.76 -7.10
N LEU A 89 -13.56 -13.23 -6.92
CA LEU A 89 -14.16 -13.35 -5.61
C LEU A 89 -13.45 -14.37 -4.74
N LYS A 90 -13.05 -15.50 -5.32
CA LYS A 90 -12.34 -16.53 -4.57
C LYS A 90 -10.97 -16.01 -4.11
N LEU A 91 -10.28 -15.34 -5.00
CA LEU A 91 -8.97 -14.79 -4.67
C LEU A 91 -9.10 -13.76 -3.55
N TYR A 92 -10.08 -12.86 -3.66
CA TYR A 92 -10.36 -11.88 -2.63
C TYR A 92 -10.57 -12.57 -1.29
N ASP A 93 -11.40 -13.61 -1.26
CA ASP A 93 -11.73 -14.29 -0.03
C ASP A 93 -10.50 -14.97 0.57
N GLU A 94 -9.70 -15.63 -0.25
CA GLU A 94 -8.54 -16.35 0.25
C GLU A 94 -7.48 -15.38 0.79
N ILE A 95 -7.30 -14.25 0.13
CA ILE A 95 -6.32 -13.28 0.59
C ILE A 95 -6.78 -12.64 1.89
N ASN A 96 -8.05 -12.29 1.97
CA ASN A 96 -8.54 -11.61 3.16
C ASN A 96 -8.64 -12.51 4.38
N LYS A 97 -8.51 -13.80 4.20
CA LYS A 97 -8.38 -14.71 5.34
C LYS A 97 -6.96 -14.72 5.89
N LYS A 98 -5.99 -14.31 5.09
CA LYS A 98 -4.60 -14.40 5.51
C LYS A 98 -3.99 -13.07 5.89
N ILE A 99 -4.52 -11.99 5.38
CA ILE A 99 -4.01 -10.65 5.65
C ILE A 99 -4.99 -9.95 6.56
N LYS A 100 -4.49 -9.31 7.62
CA LYS A 100 -5.37 -8.69 8.57
C LYS A 100 -6.11 -7.50 8.04
N ARG A 101 -5.48 -6.68 7.27
CA ARG A 101 -6.10 -5.48 6.73
C ARG A 101 -6.83 -5.86 5.47
N GLU A 102 -7.94 -5.24 5.20
CA GLU A 102 -8.72 -5.58 4.02
C GLU A 102 -7.94 -5.31 2.75
N VAL A 103 -7.98 -6.28 1.81
CA VAL A 103 -7.29 -6.15 0.54
C VAL A 103 -8.34 -6.09 -0.56
N GLU A 104 -8.26 -5.01 -1.37
CA GLU A 104 -9.15 -4.86 -2.51
C GLU A 104 -8.41 -5.29 -3.75
N ILE A 105 -9.03 -6.12 -4.58
CA ILE A 105 -8.38 -6.63 -5.78
C ILE A 105 -9.16 -6.15 -6.97
N ARG A 106 -8.50 -5.43 -7.87
CA ARG A 106 -9.11 -4.94 -9.07
C ARG A 106 -8.33 -5.39 -10.28
N LEU A 107 -9.01 -5.53 -11.40
CA LEU A 107 -8.34 -5.86 -12.63
C LEU A 107 -7.65 -4.60 -13.16
N LEU A 108 -6.40 -4.73 -13.54
CA LEU A 108 -5.64 -3.56 -13.99
C LEU A 108 -6.34 -2.87 -15.17
N THR A 109 -6.93 -3.66 -16.06
CA THR A 109 -7.59 -3.11 -17.23
C THR A 109 -8.84 -2.30 -16.90
N GLU A 110 -9.38 -2.46 -15.70
CA GLU A 110 -10.56 -1.71 -15.31
C GLU A 110 -10.23 -0.36 -14.69
N LEU A 111 -8.98 -0.10 -14.43
CA LEU A 111 -8.59 1.12 -13.74
C LEU A 111 -8.23 2.19 -14.74
N PRO A 112 -8.76 3.41 -14.57
CA PRO A 112 -8.49 4.46 -15.56
C PRO A 112 -7.04 4.94 -15.56
N PHE A 113 -6.28 4.65 -14.51
CA PHE A 113 -4.90 5.06 -14.43
C PHE A 113 -3.95 3.87 -14.50
N SER A 114 -4.30 2.88 -15.32
CA SER A 114 -3.51 1.65 -15.40
C SER A 114 -2.07 1.90 -15.83
N GLU A 115 -1.84 2.87 -16.73
CA GLU A 115 -0.47 3.16 -17.16
C GLU A 115 0.39 3.70 -16.01
N LYS A 116 -0.22 4.50 -15.16
CA LYS A 116 0.49 5.01 -14.01
C LYS A 116 0.83 3.88 -13.04
N ILE A 117 -0.08 2.95 -12.84
CA ILE A 117 0.18 1.81 -11.98
C ILE A 117 1.31 0.96 -12.51
N LYS A 118 1.34 0.72 -13.82
CA LYS A 118 2.42 -0.05 -14.42
C LYS A 118 3.77 0.62 -14.22
N ARG A 119 3.77 1.94 -14.25
CA ARG A 119 5.02 2.68 -14.12
C ARG A 119 5.47 2.85 -12.68
N GLU A 120 4.54 3.10 -11.78
CA GLU A 120 4.88 3.49 -10.42
C GLU A 120 4.50 2.50 -9.35
N GLY A 121 3.62 1.55 -9.65
CA GLY A 121 3.19 0.57 -8.66
C GLY A 121 4.32 -0.34 -8.22
N ILE A 122 4.17 -0.93 -7.05
CA ILE A 122 5.15 -1.89 -6.56
C ILE A 122 4.72 -3.28 -6.99
N ILE A 123 5.61 -4.00 -7.66
CA ILE A 123 5.29 -5.34 -8.13
C ILE A 123 5.35 -6.31 -6.96
N ILE A 124 4.20 -6.89 -6.64
CA ILE A 124 4.09 -7.89 -5.59
C ILE A 124 4.40 -9.27 -6.16
N TYR A 125 3.97 -9.52 -7.38
CA TYR A 125 4.17 -10.83 -8.00
C TYR A 125 4.33 -10.64 -9.50
N GLU A 126 5.24 -11.40 -10.08
CA GLU A 126 5.42 -11.42 -11.52
C GLU A 126 5.72 -12.85 -11.92
N ARG A 127 4.93 -13.34 -12.87
CA ARG A 127 5.10 -14.71 -13.30
C ARG A 127 6.45 -14.87 -14.01
N LYS A 128 7.21 -15.92 -13.62
CA LYS A 128 8.44 -16.01 -14.21
C LYS A 128 8.42 -16.60 -15.45
N ASP A 129 7.83 -17.39 -15.95
CA ASP A 129 7.98 -17.98 -17.04
C ASP A 129 8.07 -17.49 -18.12
N SER A 130 7.45 -17.23 -18.43
CA SER A 130 7.52 -16.73 -19.42
C SER A 130 8.14 -17.21 -20.41
N ASN A 131 8.35 -17.82 -20.83
CA ASN A 131 8.85 -18.27 -21.78
C ASN A 131 8.80 -17.74 -22.87
N PRO A 132 9.28 -17.16 -23.14
CA PRO A 132 9.26 -16.45 -24.16
C PRO A 132 9.62 -16.99 -25.33
N GLN A 133 10.21 -17.51 -25.49
CA GLN A 133 10.58 -17.88 -26.59
C GLN A 133 9.73 -18.47 -27.08
N LYS A 134 8.99 -18.47 -26.63
CA LYS A 134 8.19 -18.93 -27.13
C LYS A 134 7.77 -18.34 -27.82
#